data_ba9a6a0e1f25e5cf051cac2820e165b3
#
_entry.id   ba9a6a0e1f25e5cf051cac2820e165b3
#
_cell.length_a   1.000
_cell.length_b   1.000
_cell.length_c   1.000
_cell.angle_alpha   90.00
_cell.angle_beta   90.00
_cell.angle_gamma   90.00
#
_symmetry.space_group_name_H-M   'P 1'
#
loop_
_entity.id
_entity.type
_entity.pdbx_description
1 polymer ?
#
loop_
_entity_poly.entity_id
_entity_poly.type
_entity_poly.pdbx_seq_one_letter_code
_entity_poly.pdbx_strand_id
1 'polypeptide(L)'
;MTSIAAAARPMFSFRNLNIVTTVIASLLFLILLGAPDIAWWLFGIEGGESADFVARRTAMLFAGIAALCWFTRNTPAGAAQSGIAKGLALAMVGLVMLGLTEWLRGFAGIGILLAVVTELALAVGYGRMACYPSGR
;
A
#
# COMPACT_ATOMS: atom_id res chain seq x y z
N MET A 1 22.90 10.92 -37.74
CA MET A 1 21.49 10.71 -37.39
C MET A 1 21.43 9.95 -36.08
N THR A 2 21.40 10.68 -34.99
CA THR A 2 21.36 10.10 -33.61
C THR A 2 19.92 9.93 -33.23
N SER A 3 19.43 8.68 -33.25
CA SER A 3 18.11 8.30 -32.75
C SER A 3 18.10 8.42 -31.24
N ILE A 4 17.50 9.49 -30.74
CA ILE A 4 17.13 9.61 -29.31
C ILE A 4 15.88 8.74 -29.11
N ALA A 5 16.07 7.45 -28.92
CA ALA A 5 15.06 6.61 -28.34
C ALA A 5 14.93 7.06 -26.87
N ALA A 6 14.00 7.97 -26.61
CA ALA A 6 13.54 8.26 -25.27
C ALA A 6 12.96 6.95 -24.72
N ALA A 7 13.78 6.22 -23.96
CA ALA A 7 13.35 5.04 -23.25
C ALA A 7 12.22 5.48 -22.32
N ALA A 8 10.98 5.16 -22.67
CA ALA A 8 9.82 5.35 -21.83
C ALA A 8 10.13 4.63 -20.51
N ARG A 9 10.38 5.41 -19.45
CA ARG A 9 10.61 4.86 -18.12
C ARG A 9 9.37 4.05 -17.77
N PRO A 10 9.48 2.77 -17.41
CA PRO A 10 8.31 1.98 -17.09
C PRO A 10 7.57 2.67 -15.95
N MET A 11 6.27 2.94 -16.13
CA MET A 11 5.42 3.60 -15.12
C MET A 11 5.47 2.87 -13.76
N PHE A 12 5.79 1.58 -13.77
CA PHE A 12 5.98 0.74 -12.61
C PHE A 12 7.47 0.46 -12.37
N SER A 13 8.17 1.40 -11.76
CA SER A 13 9.48 1.14 -11.18
C SER A 13 9.33 0.85 -9.69
N PHE A 14 10.23 0.04 -9.12
CA PHE A 14 10.25 -0.23 -7.67
C PHE A 14 10.30 1.07 -6.85
N ARG A 15 11.10 2.04 -7.30
CA ARG A 15 11.19 3.35 -6.67
C ARG A 15 9.86 4.09 -6.66
N ASN A 16 9.14 4.13 -7.79
CA ASN A 16 7.86 4.82 -7.88
C ASN A 16 6.79 4.14 -7.02
N LEU A 17 6.73 2.81 -7.01
CA LEU A 17 5.84 2.06 -6.14
C LEU A 17 6.10 2.37 -4.67
N ASN A 18 7.36 2.38 -4.24
CA ASN A 18 7.72 2.71 -2.87
C ASN A 18 7.36 4.15 -2.50
N ILE A 19 7.55 5.12 -3.41
CA ILE A 19 7.14 6.51 -3.17
C ILE A 19 5.61 6.60 -3.01
N VAL A 20 4.84 5.97 -3.90
CA VAL A 20 3.38 5.96 -3.82
C VAL A 20 2.91 5.30 -2.53
N THR A 21 3.47 4.15 -2.19
CA THR A 21 3.15 3.46 -0.93
C THR A 21 3.51 4.30 0.29
N THR A 22 4.65 5.00 0.28
CA THR A 22 5.04 5.93 1.34
C THR A 22 3.99 7.02 1.54
N VAL A 23 3.53 7.65 0.46
CA VAL A 23 2.52 8.72 0.53
C VAL A 23 1.21 8.17 1.10
N ILE A 24 0.71 7.05 0.57
CA ILE A 24 -0.55 6.43 1.03
C ILE A 24 -0.44 6.03 2.50
N ALA A 25 0.63 5.33 2.88
CA ALA A 25 0.83 4.90 4.27
C ALA A 25 0.99 6.08 5.23
N SER A 26 1.64 7.17 4.82
CA SER A 26 1.74 8.38 5.63
C SER A 26 0.39 9.06 5.83
N LEU A 27 -0.45 9.11 4.80
CA LEU A 27 -1.82 9.64 4.91
C LEU A 27 -2.66 8.78 5.87
N LEU A 28 -2.61 7.46 5.73
CA LEU A 28 -3.31 6.54 6.64
C LEU A 28 -2.80 6.67 8.07
N PHE A 29 -1.48 6.80 8.27
CA PHE A 29 -0.91 7.08 9.58
C PHE A 29 -1.52 8.34 10.21
N LEU A 30 -1.55 9.45 9.47
CA LEU A 30 -2.07 10.72 9.98
C LEU A 30 -3.57 10.66 10.30
N ILE A 31 -4.36 10.03 9.43
CA ILE A 31 -5.81 9.88 9.60
C ILE A 31 -6.10 9.00 10.83
N LEU A 32 -5.51 7.79 10.89
CA LEU A 32 -5.79 6.85 11.97
C LEU A 32 -5.25 7.31 13.33
N LEU A 33 -4.20 8.12 13.35
CA LEU A 33 -3.66 8.68 14.59
C LEU A 33 -4.47 9.87 15.09
N GLY A 34 -4.79 10.81 14.20
CA GLY A 34 -5.33 12.12 14.56
C GLY A 34 -6.86 12.25 14.44
N ALA A 35 -7.46 11.55 13.50
CA ALA A 35 -8.89 11.64 13.19
C ALA A 35 -9.43 10.30 12.65
N PRO A 36 -9.45 9.23 13.47
CA PRO A 36 -9.92 7.91 13.04
C PRO A 36 -11.37 7.92 12.55
N ASP A 37 -12.20 8.86 13.03
CA ASP A 37 -13.59 9.03 12.58
C ASP A 37 -13.72 9.22 11.07
N ILE A 38 -12.71 9.81 10.42
CA ILE A 38 -12.69 9.95 8.96
C ILE A 38 -12.65 8.57 8.29
N ALA A 39 -11.85 7.64 8.82
CA ALA A 39 -11.78 6.28 8.31
C ALA A 39 -13.09 5.52 8.56
N TRP A 40 -13.70 5.69 9.75
CA TRP A 40 -14.97 5.07 10.08
C TRP A 40 -16.09 5.55 9.16
N TRP A 41 -16.17 6.87 8.95
CA TRP A 41 -17.12 7.45 8.01
C TRP A 41 -16.89 6.95 6.57
N LEU A 42 -15.64 6.96 6.10
CA LEU A 42 -15.30 6.53 4.75
C LEU A 42 -15.64 5.06 4.50
N PHE A 43 -15.32 4.21 5.46
CA PHE A 43 -15.54 2.75 5.33
C PHE A 43 -16.94 2.31 5.75
N GLY A 44 -17.77 3.23 6.28
CA GLY A 44 -19.13 2.94 6.71
C GLY A 44 -19.19 1.95 7.86
N ILE A 45 -18.24 2.03 8.80
CA ILE A 45 -18.19 1.20 10.00
C ILE A 45 -18.45 2.03 11.24
N GLU A 46 -18.99 1.39 12.30
CA GLU A 46 -19.19 2.05 13.57
C GLU A 46 -17.86 2.26 14.31
N GLY A 47 -17.58 3.50 14.72
CA GLY A 47 -16.45 3.86 15.55
C GLY A 47 -16.72 3.62 17.04
N GLY A 48 -15.75 3.97 17.89
CA GLY A 48 -15.85 3.92 19.33
C GLY A 48 -14.48 3.80 19.98
N GLU A 49 -14.41 3.96 21.30
CA GLU A 49 -13.14 4.02 22.04
C GLU A 49 -12.20 2.83 21.75
N SER A 50 -12.76 1.62 21.68
CA SER A 50 -11.97 0.42 21.37
C SER A 50 -11.46 0.41 19.93
N ALA A 51 -12.30 0.84 18.96
CA ALA A 51 -11.92 0.97 17.57
C ALA A 51 -10.84 2.05 17.40
N ASP A 52 -10.96 3.19 18.06
CA ASP A 52 -10.00 4.28 18.04
C ASP A 52 -8.64 3.86 18.63
N PHE A 53 -8.66 3.09 19.71
CA PHE A 53 -7.44 2.53 20.27
C PHE A 53 -6.70 1.63 19.27
N VAL A 54 -7.43 0.72 18.62
CA VAL A 54 -6.87 -0.17 17.58
C VAL A 54 -6.37 0.64 16.40
N ALA A 55 -7.12 1.66 15.96
CA ALA A 55 -6.72 2.54 14.87
C ALA A 55 -5.38 3.24 15.14
N ARG A 56 -5.22 3.82 16.35
CA ARG A 56 -3.96 4.48 16.74
C ARG A 56 -2.78 3.52 16.78
N ARG A 57 -2.98 2.28 17.21
CA ARG A 57 -1.93 1.25 17.13
C ARG A 57 -1.60 0.89 15.69
N THR A 58 -2.61 0.72 14.85
CA THR A 58 -2.45 0.44 13.42
C THR A 58 -1.75 1.60 12.71
N ALA A 59 -2.00 2.84 13.11
CA ALA A 59 -1.30 4.00 12.60
C ALA A 59 0.23 3.85 12.69
N MET A 60 0.75 3.34 13.81
CA MET A 60 2.19 3.12 13.97
C MET A 60 2.75 2.08 12.99
N LEU A 61 1.95 1.08 12.61
CA LEU A 61 2.35 0.12 11.57
C LEU A 61 2.43 0.79 10.20
N PHE A 62 1.50 1.68 9.87
CA PHE A 62 1.56 2.46 8.64
C PHE A 62 2.76 3.43 8.61
N ALA A 63 3.11 4.04 9.75
CA ALA A 63 4.33 4.83 9.85
C ALA A 63 5.58 3.97 9.57
N GLY A 64 5.63 2.75 10.10
CA GLY A 64 6.70 1.78 9.83
C GLY A 64 6.78 1.39 8.36
N ILE A 65 5.63 1.12 7.71
CA ILE A 65 5.57 0.81 6.28
C ILE A 65 6.04 2.00 5.44
N ALA A 66 5.59 3.22 5.77
CA ALA A 66 6.01 4.43 5.09
C ALA A 66 7.53 4.64 5.18
N ALA A 67 8.09 4.49 6.37
CA ALA A 67 9.53 4.59 6.60
C ALA A 67 10.30 3.49 5.82
N LEU A 68 9.85 2.24 5.90
CA LEU A 68 10.45 1.13 5.15
C LEU A 68 10.49 1.43 3.65
N CYS A 69 9.35 1.80 3.06
CA CYS A 69 9.26 2.11 1.64
C CYS A 69 10.14 3.31 1.27
N TRP A 70 10.18 4.34 2.09
CA TRP A 70 10.99 5.51 1.85
C TRP A 70 12.49 5.20 1.87
N PHE A 71 12.97 4.50 2.86
CA PHE A 71 14.40 4.18 2.99
C PHE A 71 14.87 3.15 1.96
N THR A 72 13.99 2.25 1.52
CA THR A 72 14.34 1.20 0.55
C THR A 72 14.04 1.55 -0.90
N ARG A 73 13.50 2.73 -1.19
CA ARG A 73 13.07 3.12 -2.56
C ARG A 73 14.16 3.04 -3.64
N ASN A 74 15.41 3.18 -3.24
CA ASN A 74 16.56 3.13 -4.14
C ASN A 74 17.34 1.80 -4.07
N THR A 75 16.77 0.77 -3.44
CA THR A 75 17.40 -0.56 -3.36
C THR A 75 17.62 -1.11 -4.77
N PRO A 76 18.86 -1.50 -5.13
CA PRO A 76 19.17 -2.03 -6.44
C PRO A 76 18.45 -3.37 -6.67
N ALA A 77 18.23 -3.71 -7.95
CA ALA A 77 17.64 -4.98 -8.32
C ALA A 77 18.46 -6.16 -7.75
N GLY A 78 17.77 -7.09 -7.12
CA GLY A 78 18.41 -8.24 -6.46
C GLY A 78 17.52 -8.88 -5.40
N ALA A 79 18.12 -9.74 -4.60
CA ALA A 79 17.40 -10.52 -3.58
C ALA A 79 16.69 -9.65 -2.54
N ALA A 80 17.33 -8.55 -2.10
CA ALA A 80 16.75 -7.63 -1.13
C ALA A 80 15.50 -6.93 -1.69
N GLN A 81 15.58 -6.37 -2.91
CA GLN A 81 14.44 -5.74 -3.58
C GLN A 81 13.29 -6.76 -3.77
N SER A 82 13.60 -7.96 -4.25
CA SER A 82 12.61 -9.03 -4.45
C SER A 82 11.95 -9.45 -3.13
N GLY A 83 12.72 -9.55 -2.05
CA GLY A 83 12.19 -9.86 -0.71
C GLY A 83 11.22 -8.80 -0.20
N ILE A 84 11.57 -7.52 -0.31
CA ILE A 84 10.71 -6.40 0.06
C ILE A 84 9.42 -6.42 -0.78
N ALA A 85 9.55 -6.57 -2.10
CA ALA A 85 8.42 -6.61 -3.02
C ALA A 85 7.46 -7.77 -2.71
N LYS A 86 7.97 -8.96 -2.40
CA LYS A 86 7.15 -10.12 -1.99
C LYS A 86 6.39 -9.87 -0.69
N GLY A 87 7.06 -9.30 0.31
CA GLY A 87 6.43 -8.97 1.58
C GLY A 87 5.30 -7.95 1.43
N LEU A 88 5.53 -6.88 0.68
CA LEU A 88 4.51 -5.87 0.41
C LEU A 88 3.37 -6.41 -0.46
N ALA A 89 3.67 -7.21 -1.49
CA ALA A 89 2.63 -7.85 -2.31
C ALA A 89 1.73 -8.76 -1.47
N LEU A 90 2.31 -9.59 -0.59
CA LEU A 90 1.56 -10.46 0.30
C LEU A 90 0.65 -9.67 1.26
N ALA A 91 1.17 -8.60 1.84
CA ALA A 91 0.38 -7.73 2.72
C ALA A 91 -0.79 -7.08 1.97
N MET A 92 -0.56 -6.57 0.76
CA MET A 92 -1.63 -5.96 -0.06
C MET A 92 -2.68 -6.99 -0.48
N VAL A 93 -2.29 -8.19 -0.87
CA VAL A 93 -3.24 -9.29 -1.17
C VAL A 93 -4.08 -9.63 0.05
N GLY A 94 -3.47 -9.72 1.23
CA GLY A 94 -4.19 -9.96 2.48
C GLY A 94 -5.23 -8.89 2.78
N LEU A 95 -4.88 -7.61 2.58
CA LEU A 95 -5.80 -6.49 2.77
C LEU A 95 -6.95 -6.50 1.76
N VAL A 96 -6.69 -6.81 0.49
CA VAL A 96 -7.72 -6.98 -0.54
C VAL A 96 -8.71 -8.07 -0.14
N MET A 97 -8.20 -9.23 0.26
CA MET A 97 -9.05 -10.36 0.70
C MET A 97 -9.91 -9.99 1.90
N LEU A 98 -9.32 -9.33 2.89
CA LEU A 98 -10.04 -8.88 4.08
C LEU A 98 -11.10 -7.84 3.73
N GLY A 99 -10.74 -6.80 2.98
CA GLY A 99 -11.67 -5.74 2.58
C GLY A 99 -12.86 -6.25 1.80
N LEU A 100 -12.65 -7.17 0.84
CA LEU A 100 -13.72 -7.82 0.09
C LEU A 100 -14.61 -8.69 1.00
N THR A 101 -14.01 -9.44 1.92
CA THR A 101 -14.76 -10.30 2.86
C THR A 101 -15.65 -9.45 3.76
N GLU A 102 -15.16 -8.38 4.35
CA GLU A 102 -15.94 -7.51 5.24
C GLU A 102 -17.02 -6.74 4.49
N TRP A 103 -16.77 -6.36 3.24
CA TRP A 103 -17.79 -5.77 2.38
C TRP A 103 -18.92 -6.77 2.05
N LEU A 104 -18.58 -8.00 1.66
CA LEU A 104 -19.55 -9.06 1.35
C LEU A 104 -20.38 -9.48 2.57
N ARG A 105 -19.80 -9.40 3.77
CA ARG A 105 -20.50 -9.65 5.03
C ARG A 105 -21.43 -8.50 5.45
N GLY A 106 -21.36 -7.36 4.75
CA GLY A 106 -22.16 -6.17 5.07
C GLY A 106 -21.65 -5.41 6.31
N PHE A 107 -20.45 -5.75 6.81
CA PHE A 107 -19.84 -5.05 7.94
C PHE A 107 -19.22 -3.71 7.52
N ALA A 108 -18.60 -3.64 6.35
CA ALA A 108 -18.04 -2.43 5.79
C ALA A 108 -18.90 -1.88 4.64
N GLY A 109 -19.01 -0.56 4.55
CA GLY A 109 -19.72 0.14 3.49
C GLY A 109 -18.94 0.15 2.17
N ILE A 110 -19.56 0.71 1.13
CA ILE A 110 -18.99 0.76 -0.24
C ILE A 110 -17.64 1.48 -0.30
N GLY A 111 -17.36 2.39 0.62
CA GLY A 111 -16.10 3.14 0.68
C GLY A 111 -14.86 2.26 0.87
N ILE A 112 -15.01 1.05 1.43
CA ILE A 112 -13.89 0.11 1.55
C ILE A 112 -13.34 -0.32 0.19
N LEU A 113 -14.16 -0.28 -0.86
CA LEU A 113 -13.74 -0.66 -2.22
C LEU A 113 -12.66 0.29 -2.77
N LEU A 114 -12.60 1.53 -2.30
CA LEU A 114 -11.51 2.45 -2.65
C LEU A 114 -10.16 1.92 -2.13
N ALA A 115 -10.13 1.45 -0.89
CA ALA A 115 -8.94 0.80 -0.33
C ALA A 115 -8.60 -0.48 -1.11
N VAL A 116 -9.57 -1.35 -1.34
CA VAL A 116 -9.40 -2.62 -2.08
C VAL A 116 -8.80 -2.38 -3.47
N VAL A 117 -9.29 -1.41 -4.24
CA VAL A 117 -8.75 -1.09 -5.57
C VAL A 117 -7.31 -0.58 -5.48
N THR A 118 -7.02 0.29 -4.50
CA THR A 118 -5.66 0.81 -4.27
C THR A 118 -4.69 -0.30 -3.89
N GLU A 119 -5.10 -1.17 -2.97
CA GLU A 119 -4.32 -2.31 -2.50
C GLU A 119 -4.09 -3.33 -3.61
N LEU A 120 -5.09 -3.60 -4.45
CA LEU A 120 -4.97 -4.47 -5.61
C LEU A 120 -3.96 -3.92 -6.62
N ALA A 121 -4.00 -2.63 -6.91
CA ALA A 121 -3.03 -1.98 -7.81
C ALA A 121 -1.59 -2.09 -7.27
N LEU A 122 -1.40 -1.89 -5.97
CA LEU A 122 -0.11 -2.05 -5.30
C LEU A 122 0.33 -3.52 -5.28
N ALA A 123 -0.59 -4.47 -5.01
CA ALA A 123 -0.31 -5.90 -5.03
C ALA A 123 0.20 -6.36 -6.40
N VAL A 124 -0.45 -5.93 -7.48
CA VAL A 124 -0.02 -6.21 -8.86
C VAL A 124 1.34 -5.58 -9.14
N GLY A 125 1.55 -4.32 -8.76
CA GLY A 125 2.81 -3.61 -8.95
C GLY A 125 3.98 -4.31 -8.27
N TYR A 126 3.86 -4.60 -6.98
CA TYR A 126 4.89 -5.30 -6.21
C TYR A 126 5.06 -6.75 -6.65
N GLY A 127 3.98 -7.45 -6.98
CA GLY A 127 4.04 -8.81 -7.51
C GLY A 127 4.86 -8.90 -8.80
N ARG A 128 4.70 -7.94 -9.70
CA ARG A 128 5.52 -7.86 -10.93
C ARG A 128 6.99 -7.61 -10.61
N MET A 129 7.30 -6.73 -9.67
CA MET A 129 8.69 -6.47 -9.25
C MET A 129 9.31 -7.68 -8.54
N ALA A 130 8.51 -8.48 -7.85
CA ALA A 130 8.97 -9.71 -7.21
C ALA A 130 9.33 -10.82 -8.21
N CYS A 131 8.55 -10.94 -9.30
CA CYS A 131 8.75 -11.95 -10.33
C CYS A 131 9.77 -11.53 -11.40
N TYR A 132 9.84 -10.23 -11.70
CA TYR A 132 10.71 -9.66 -12.74
C TYR A 132 11.54 -8.52 -12.15
N PRO A 133 12.59 -8.81 -11.37
CA PRO A 133 13.49 -7.78 -10.87
C PRO A 133 14.09 -7.02 -12.06
N SER A 134 13.83 -5.71 -12.14
CA SER A 134 14.33 -4.85 -13.21
C SER A 134 15.85 -4.75 -13.10
N GLY A 135 16.59 -5.61 -13.80
CA GLY A 135 18.05 -5.66 -13.69
C GLY A 135 18.71 -6.81 -14.46
N ARG A 136 18.18 -7.15 -15.64
CA ARG A 136 18.97 -7.88 -16.66
C ARG A 136 18.96 -7.13 -17.96
#